data_9c040d6139797aee9b26591f526c227d
#
_entry.id   9c040d6139797aee9b26591f526c227d
#
_cell.length_a   1.000
_cell.length_b   1.000
_cell.length_c   1.000
_cell.angle_alpha   90.00
_cell.angle_beta   90.00
_cell.angle_gamma   90.00
#
_symmetry.space_group_name_H-M   'P 1'
#
loop_
_entity.id
_entity.type
_entity.pdbx_description
1 polymer ?
#
loop_
_entity_poly.entity_id
_entity_poly.type
_entity_poly.pdbx_seq_one_letter_code
_entity_poly.pdbx_strand_id
1 'polypeptide(L)'
;GSGMAQFMEQMEQMSQQQQGINQGTMNLPQMSMMAQQQMMNKLQQQQQQLKQQLEELLSQNPGQQTGGLSQVNEEMEDVIDDFRRKQVDRRTQERQQRILSRMLDSQKSMTQKDYSEKRKSNTGQEIIYSGPTGLPSNMGQREILIINAMESALKEGHSREYQNMMKQYFLNLQQESNKINE
;
A
#
# COMPACT_ATOMS: atom_id res chain seq x y z
N GLY A 1 9.12 -7.81 11.90
CA GLY A 1 7.69 -7.58 11.64
C GLY A 1 6.92 -6.83 12.72
N SER A 2 7.27 -6.98 14.02
CA SER A 2 6.48 -6.33 15.10
C SER A 2 6.70 -4.81 15.19
N GLY A 3 7.91 -4.31 14.97
CA GLY A 3 8.23 -2.89 15.08
C GLY A 3 7.52 -2.01 14.05
N MET A 4 7.40 -2.48 12.81
CA MET A 4 6.68 -1.76 11.76
C MET A 4 5.18 -1.68 12.06
N ALA A 5 4.58 -2.78 12.53
CA ALA A 5 3.17 -2.79 12.89
C ALA A 5 2.85 -1.84 14.04
N GLN A 6 3.69 -1.80 15.07
CA GLN A 6 3.57 -0.85 16.19
C GLN A 6 3.73 0.61 15.73
N PHE A 7 4.70 0.87 14.86
CA PHE A 7 4.88 2.21 14.28
C PHE A 7 3.64 2.66 13.50
N MET A 8 3.08 1.79 12.67
CA MET A 8 1.87 2.07 11.89
C MET A 8 0.67 2.34 12.77
N GLU A 9 0.47 1.55 13.82
CA GLU A 9 -0.62 1.72 14.79
C GLU A 9 -0.50 3.07 15.53
N GLN A 10 0.70 3.43 15.99
CA GLN A 10 0.92 4.73 16.64
C GLN A 10 0.72 5.90 15.68
N MET A 11 1.17 5.79 14.43
CA MET A 11 0.92 6.80 13.40
C MET A 11 -0.57 6.97 13.09
N GLU A 12 -1.34 5.88 13.08
CA GLU A 12 -2.79 5.93 12.89
C GLU A 12 -3.48 6.67 14.05
N GLN A 13 -3.14 6.32 15.28
CA GLN A 13 -3.66 7.00 16.47
C GLN A 13 -3.33 8.50 16.47
N MET A 14 -2.10 8.87 16.11
CA MET A 14 -1.69 10.27 16.00
C MET A 14 -2.43 11.01 14.88
N SER A 15 -2.69 10.36 13.74
CA SER A 15 -3.47 10.96 12.66
C SER A 15 -4.93 11.22 13.08
N GLN A 16 -5.53 10.32 13.84
CA GLN A 16 -6.86 10.51 14.41
C GLN A 16 -6.88 11.65 15.43
N GLN A 17 -5.85 11.77 16.28
CA GLN A 17 -5.72 12.90 17.21
C GLN A 17 -5.56 14.23 16.46
N GLN A 18 -4.73 14.28 15.40
CA GLN A 18 -4.59 15.46 14.56
C GLN A 18 -5.91 15.85 13.90
N GLN A 19 -6.68 14.89 13.41
CA GLN A 19 -8.01 15.14 12.87
C GLN A 19 -8.95 15.75 13.91
N GLY A 20 -8.91 15.26 15.14
CA GLY A 20 -9.69 15.82 16.25
C GLY A 20 -9.29 17.28 16.55
N ILE A 21 -8.00 17.60 16.56
CA ILE A 21 -7.49 18.97 16.73
C ILE A 21 -7.97 19.86 15.59
N ASN A 22 -7.90 19.41 14.35
CA ASN A 22 -8.37 20.15 13.18
C ASN A 22 -9.88 20.48 13.28
N GLN A 23 -10.69 19.51 13.66
CA GLN A 23 -12.12 19.72 13.88
C GLN A 23 -12.39 20.72 15.03
N GLY A 24 -11.67 20.60 16.14
CA GLY A 24 -11.74 21.54 17.24
C GLY A 24 -11.43 22.97 16.80
N THR A 25 -10.41 23.16 15.96
CA THR A 25 -10.02 24.44 15.38
C THR A 25 -11.11 25.02 14.48
N MET A 26 -11.72 24.19 13.63
CA MET A 26 -12.80 24.62 12.74
C MET A 26 -14.06 25.08 13.50
N ASN A 27 -14.29 24.57 14.69
CA ASN A 27 -15.44 24.92 15.53
C ASN A 27 -15.22 26.19 16.36
N LEU A 28 -14.00 26.71 16.47
CA LEU A 28 -13.69 27.90 17.28
C LEU A 28 -14.56 29.12 16.96
N PRO A 29 -14.82 29.48 15.67
CA PRO A 29 -15.58 30.67 15.35
C PRO A 29 -17.05 30.64 15.80
N GLN A 30 -17.56 29.45 16.09
CA GLN A 30 -18.95 29.25 16.52
C GLN A 30 -19.12 29.33 18.04
N MET A 31 -18.03 29.48 18.80
CA MET A 31 -18.02 29.48 20.24
C MET A 31 -18.05 30.90 20.81
N SER A 32 -18.53 31.05 22.05
CA SER A 32 -18.37 32.30 22.78
C SER A 32 -16.87 32.60 23.05
N MET A 33 -16.54 33.87 23.24
CA MET A 33 -15.13 34.29 23.43
C MET A 33 -14.44 33.54 24.57
N MET A 34 -15.13 33.31 25.69
CA MET A 34 -14.57 32.56 26.82
C MET A 34 -14.34 31.08 26.44
N ALA A 35 -15.29 30.46 25.76
CA ALA A 35 -15.17 29.08 25.31
C ALA A 35 -14.06 28.93 24.25
N GLN A 36 -13.89 29.91 23.35
CA GLN A 36 -12.79 29.95 22.39
C GLN A 36 -11.42 29.93 23.08
N GLN A 37 -11.22 30.77 24.12
CA GLN A 37 -9.97 30.81 24.86
C GLN A 37 -9.64 29.47 25.51
N GLN A 38 -10.63 28.88 26.17
CA GLN A 38 -10.44 27.58 26.82
C GLN A 38 -10.13 26.48 25.78
N MET A 39 -10.85 26.50 24.66
CA MET A 39 -10.62 25.53 23.59
C MET A 39 -9.26 25.72 22.93
N MET A 40 -8.83 26.95 22.65
CA MET A 40 -7.49 27.22 22.09
C MET A 40 -6.38 26.72 23.01
N ASN A 41 -6.50 26.93 24.31
CA ASN A 41 -5.51 26.42 25.28
C ASN A 41 -5.48 24.87 25.27
N LYS A 42 -6.65 24.24 25.18
CA LYS A 42 -6.76 22.78 25.09
C LYS A 42 -6.13 22.25 23.78
N LEU A 43 -6.45 22.87 22.65
CA LEU A 43 -5.90 22.50 21.35
C LEU A 43 -4.40 22.70 21.27
N GLN A 44 -3.88 23.77 21.88
CA GLN A 44 -2.44 24.00 22.01
C GLN A 44 -1.75 22.85 22.77
N GLN A 45 -2.30 22.46 23.92
CA GLN A 45 -1.75 21.36 24.71
C GLN A 45 -1.81 20.03 23.93
N GLN A 46 -2.93 19.75 23.28
CA GLN A 46 -3.07 18.54 22.46
C GLN A 46 -2.08 18.52 21.29
N GLN A 47 -1.89 19.64 20.60
CA GLN A 47 -0.92 19.74 19.51
C GLN A 47 0.52 19.57 20.01
N GLN A 48 0.85 20.11 21.17
CA GLN A 48 2.16 19.96 21.78
C GLN A 48 2.43 18.51 22.21
N GLN A 49 1.46 17.83 22.80
CA GLN A 49 1.57 16.42 23.14
C GLN A 49 1.75 15.55 21.90
N LEU A 50 0.97 15.82 20.87
CA LEU A 50 1.06 15.09 19.60
C LEU A 50 2.42 15.27 18.93
N LYS A 51 2.98 16.49 18.93
CA LYS A 51 4.33 16.76 18.44
C LYS A 51 5.38 15.95 19.20
N GLN A 52 5.32 15.92 20.52
CA GLN A 52 6.24 15.15 21.35
C GLN A 52 6.14 13.65 21.07
N GLN A 53 4.93 13.11 20.93
CA GLN A 53 4.73 11.71 20.57
C GLN A 53 5.34 11.39 19.21
N LEU A 54 5.19 12.28 18.23
CA LEU A 54 5.78 12.10 16.91
C LEU A 54 7.32 12.13 16.96
N GLU A 55 7.89 13.07 17.70
CA GLU A 55 9.36 13.16 17.90
C GLU A 55 9.92 11.90 18.57
N GLU A 56 9.24 11.40 19.60
CA GLU A 56 9.61 10.17 20.26
C GLU A 56 9.52 8.96 19.32
N LEU A 57 8.43 8.83 18.59
CA LEU A 57 8.25 7.76 17.62
C LEU A 57 9.34 7.76 16.54
N LEU A 58 9.69 8.94 16.01
CA LEU A 58 10.73 9.08 14.99
C LEU A 58 12.13 8.80 15.57
N SER A 59 12.40 9.16 16.83
CA SER A 59 13.68 8.88 17.49
C SER A 59 13.89 7.38 17.72
N GLN A 60 12.82 6.66 18.03
CA GLN A 60 12.85 5.21 18.20
C GLN A 60 12.96 4.45 16.88
N ASN A 61 12.62 5.08 15.76
CA ASN A 61 12.58 4.47 14.43
C ASN A 61 13.34 5.30 13.37
N PRO A 62 14.67 5.49 13.51
CA PRO A 62 15.44 6.39 12.64
C PRO A 62 15.46 5.96 11.17
N GLY A 63 15.23 4.68 10.86
CA GLY A 63 15.13 4.16 9.49
C GLY A 63 13.78 4.43 8.80
N GLN A 64 12.81 4.98 9.52
CA GLN A 64 11.45 5.22 9.04
C GLN A 64 11.14 6.72 8.87
N GLN A 65 12.14 7.56 8.89
CA GLN A 65 12.02 8.98 8.57
C GLN A 65 11.73 9.13 7.07
N THR A 66 10.50 8.84 6.67
CA THR A 66 10.06 9.04 5.31
C THR A 66 9.70 10.50 5.10
N GLY A 67 10.29 11.07 4.11
CA GLY A 67 10.27 12.34 3.40
C GLY A 67 9.20 13.40 3.62
N GLY A 68 8.53 13.47 4.72
CA GLY A 68 7.54 14.51 5.04
C GLY A 68 7.36 14.72 6.53
N LEU A 69 7.78 13.77 7.36
CA LEU A 69 7.52 13.82 8.80
C LEU A 69 8.40 14.84 9.55
N SER A 70 9.59 15.16 9.05
CA SER A 70 10.39 16.26 9.59
C SER A 70 9.69 17.62 9.42
N GLN A 71 9.10 17.86 8.25
CA GLN A 71 8.33 19.07 7.99
C GLN A 71 7.03 19.13 8.82
N VAL A 72 6.45 17.98 9.15
CA VAL A 72 5.28 17.90 10.05
C VAL A 72 5.61 18.47 11.43
N ASN A 73 6.78 18.17 11.99
CA ASN A 73 7.19 18.73 13.27
C ASN A 73 7.32 20.26 13.24
N GLU A 74 7.89 20.84 12.19
CA GLU A 74 7.99 22.29 12.00
C GLU A 74 6.60 22.93 11.88
N GLU A 75 5.72 22.33 11.07
CA GLU A 75 4.35 22.84 10.91
C GLU A 75 3.52 22.71 12.21
N MET A 76 3.75 21.66 13.01
CA MET A 76 3.12 21.54 14.33
C MET A 76 3.57 22.64 15.29
N GLU A 77 4.86 23.03 15.26
CA GLU A 77 5.37 24.15 16.08
C GLU A 77 4.72 25.47 15.68
N ASP A 78 4.60 25.73 14.37
CA ASP A 78 3.91 26.91 13.86
C ASP A 78 2.44 26.96 14.31
N VAL A 79 1.74 25.83 14.31
CA VAL A 79 0.33 25.73 14.79
C VAL A 79 0.26 26.00 16.29
N ILE A 80 1.20 25.47 17.07
CA ILE A 80 1.29 25.72 18.53
C ILE A 80 1.49 27.21 18.78
N ASP A 81 2.35 27.87 18.01
CA ASP A 81 2.58 29.31 18.11
C ASP A 81 1.35 30.15 17.71
N ASP A 82 0.63 29.74 16.67
CA ASP A 82 -0.64 30.38 16.28
C ASP A 82 -1.66 30.31 17.43
N PHE A 83 -1.81 29.16 18.10
CA PHE A 83 -2.66 29.03 19.29
C PHE A 83 -2.17 29.89 20.46
N ARG A 84 -0.86 29.92 20.71
CA ARG A 84 -0.27 30.74 21.79
C ARG A 84 -0.52 32.22 21.60
N ARG A 85 -0.41 32.69 20.36
CA ARG A 85 -0.70 34.09 19.97
C ARG A 85 -2.18 34.39 19.85
N LYS A 86 -3.04 33.38 19.97
CA LYS A 86 -4.50 33.47 19.73
C LYS A 86 -4.83 33.98 18.34
N GLN A 87 -3.99 33.69 17.37
CA GLN A 87 -4.12 34.05 15.95
C GLN A 87 -4.42 32.83 15.11
N VAL A 88 -5.61 32.26 15.33
CA VAL A 88 -6.08 31.09 14.59
C VAL A 88 -6.88 31.60 13.39
N ASP A 89 -6.28 31.50 12.21
CA ASP A 89 -6.84 31.94 10.96
C ASP A 89 -6.94 30.77 9.94
N ARG A 90 -7.28 31.10 8.70
CA ARG A 90 -7.36 30.14 7.61
C ARG A 90 -6.01 29.47 7.36
N ARG A 91 -4.89 30.16 7.54
CA ARG A 91 -3.54 29.61 7.33
C ARG A 91 -3.23 28.54 8.36
N THR A 92 -3.64 28.73 9.62
CA THR A 92 -3.54 27.72 10.66
C THR A 92 -4.30 26.46 10.29
N GLN A 93 -5.55 26.59 9.78
CA GLN A 93 -6.35 25.47 9.32
C GLN A 93 -5.71 24.74 8.13
N GLU A 94 -5.21 25.47 7.15
CA GLU A 94 -4.52 24.91 5.99
C GLU A 94 -3.24 24.17 6.41
N ARG A 95 -2.48 24.68 7.39
CA ARG A 95 -1.32 24.04 7.98
C ARG A 95 -1.69 22.72 8.65
N GLN A 96 -2.74 22.74 9.46
CA GLN A 96 -3.27 21.53 10.12
C GLN A 96 -3.73 20.47 9.11
N GLN A 97 -4.33 20.88 8.01
CA GLN A 97 -4.73 19.98 6.93
C GLN A 97 -3.50 19.35 6.25
N ARG A 98 -2.43 20.13 6.01
CA ARG A 98 -1.18 19.60 5.45
C ARG A 98 -0.49 18.61 6.39
N ILE A 99 -0.45 18.91 7.70
CA ILE A 99 0.06 18.01 8.74
C ILE A 99 -0.64 16.65 8.63
N LEU A 100 -1.96 16.65 8.66
CA LEU A 100 -2.75 15.42 8.57
C LEU A 100 -2.51 14.68 7.25
N SER A 101 -2.51 15.38 6.12
CA SER A 101 -2.26 14.77 4.81
C SER A 101 -0.88 14.10 4.76
N ARG A 102 0.17 14.75 5.25
CA ARG A 102 1.53 14.18 5.27
C ARG A 102 1.66 12.98 6.19
N MET A 103 0.98 12.99 7.34
CA MET A 103 0.93 11.83 8.23
C MET A 103 0.27 10.63 7.55
N LEU A 104 -0.86 10.84 6.87
CA LEU A 104 -1.57 9.80 6.12
C LEU A 104 -0.76 9.30 4.91
N ASP A 105 -0.11 10.19 4.18
CA ASP A 105 0.75 9.83 3.05
C ASP A 105 1.97 9.01 3.51
N SER A 106 2.53 9.34 4.66
CA SER A 106 3.60 8.55 5.27
C SER A 106 3.14 7.14 5.62
N GLN A 107 1.98 6.99 6.24
CA GLN A 107 1.38 5.67 6.52
C GLN A 107 1.17 4.86 5.25
N LYS A 108 0.61 5.48 4.21
CA LYS A 108 0.38 4.82 2.92
C LYS A 108 1.69 4.34 2.28
N SER A 109 2.71 5.19 2.30
CA SER A 109 4.03 4.86 1.74
C SER A 109 4.68 3.69 2.47
N MET A 110 4.55 3.63 3.80
CA MET A 110 5.06 2.53 4.61
C MET A 110 4.31 1.23 4.37
N THR A 111 2.98 1.28 4.25
CA THR A 111 2.16 0.11 3.91
C THR A 111 2.58 -0.48 2.56
N GLN A 112 2.81 0.37 1.56
CA GLN A 112 3.27 -0.06 0.25
C GLN A 112 4.67 -0.69 0.30
N LYS A 113 5.57 -0.13 1.11
CA LYS A 113 6.92 -0.66 1.31
C LYS A 113 6.89 -2.02 1.99
N ASP A 114 6.14 -2.18 3.08
CA ASP A 114 5.97 -3.46 3.80
C ASP A 114 5.39 -4.54 2.88
N TYR A 115 4.39 -4.19 2.07
CA TYR A 115 3.81 -5.12 1.09
C TYR A 115 4.81 -5.52 0.01
N SER A 116 5.62 -4.58 -0.47
CA SER A 116 6.68 -4.83 -1.46
C SER A 116 7.81 -5.72 -0.89
N GLU A 117 8.21 -5.50 0.36
CA GLU A 117 9.23 -6.31 1.04
C GLU A 117 8.73 -7.74 1.30
N LYS A 118 7.47 -7.90 1.73
CA LYS A 118 6.85 -9.22 1.90
C LYS A 118 6.77 -10.00 0.58
N ARG A 119 6.50 -9.33 -0.53
CA ARG A 119 6.53 -9.97 -1.87
C ARG A 119 7.93 -10.41 -2.28
N LYS A 120 8.98 -9.64 -1.95
CA LYS A 120 10.37 -10.01 -2.22
C LYS A 120 10.85 -11.16 -1.32
N SER A 121 10.38 -11.22 -0.08
CA SER A 121 10.71 -12.28 0.88
C SER A 121 10.11 -13.64 0.50
N ASN A 122 9.02 -13.65 -0.25
CA ASN A 122 8.49 -14.86 -0.90
C ASN A 122 9.12 -15.08 -2.27
N THR A 123 10.43 -14.84 -2.42
CA THR A 123 11.17 -15.30 -3.59
C THR A 123 10.99 -16.81 -3.64
N GLY A 124 10.26 -17.28 -4.64
CA GLY A 124 9.86 -18.65 -4.76
C GLY A 124 11.03 -19.59 -4.54
N GLN A 125 10.78 -20.67 -3.85
CA GLN A 125 11.57 -21.87 -4.01
C GLN A 125 11.81 -21.99 -5.52
N GLU A 126 13.08 -22.07 -5.89
CA GLU A 126 13.47 -22.39 -7.25
C GLU A 126 12.77 -23.70 -7.61
N ILE A 127 11.57 -23.57 -8.17
CA ILE A 127 10.92 -24.72 -8.79
C ILE A 127 11.83 -25.00 -9.97
N ILE A 128 12.71 -25.98 -9.78
CA ILE A 128 13.43 -26.57 -10.90
C ILE A 128 12.31 -27.12 -11.80
N TYR A 129 11.88 -26.29 -12.75
CA TYR A 129 11.11 -26.79 -13.86
C TYR A 129 12.06 -27.74 -14.60
N SER A 130 11.99 -29.02 -14.26
CA SER A 130 12.36 -30.03 -15.23
C SER A 130 11.54 -29.69 -16.47
N GLY A 131 12.19 -29.16 -17.49
CA GLY A 131 11.51 -28.80 -18.74
C GLY A 131 10.61 -29.96 -19.16
N PRO A 132 9.58 -29.72 -19.98
CA PRO A 132 8.70 -30.78 -20.41
C PRO A 132 9.56 -31.97 -20.86
N THR A 133 9.33 -33.13 -20.28
CA THR A 133 9.96 -34.39 -20.68
C THR A 133 9.95 -34.42 -22.19
N GLY A 134 11.15 -34.48 -22.81
CA GLY A 134 11.27 -34.43 -24.27
C GLY A 134 10.25 -35.39 -24.90
N LEU A 135 9.59 -34.97 -25.98
CA LEU A 135 8.60 -35.77 -26.67
C LEU A 135 9.21 -37.16 -26.93
N PRO A 136 8.50 -38.24 -26.63
CA PRO A 136 8.94 -39.61 -26.94
C PRO A 136 9.32 -39.72 -28.42
N SER A 137 10.38 -40.47 -28.71
CA SER A 137 10.82 -40.70 -30.09
C SER A 137 9.83 -41.58 -30.89
N ASN A 138 8.94 -42.27 -30.17
CA ASN A 138 7.93 -43.16 -30.82
C ASN A 138 6.68 -42.34 -31.23
N MET A 139 6.33 -42.38 -32.51
CA MET A 139 5.23 -41.62 -33.12
C MET A 139 3.86 -41.88 -32.47
N GLY A 140 3.52 -43.11 -32.15
CA GLY A 140 2.25 -43.43 -31.53
C GLY A 140 2.08 -42.83 -30.13
N GLN A 141 3.17 -42.70 -29.37
CA GLN A 141 3.14 -42.03 -28.07
C GLN A 141 3.01 -40.52 -28.20
N ARG A 142 3.56 -39.91 -29.24
CA ARG A 142 3.41 -38.46 -29.51
C ARG A 142 1.96 -38.11 -29.82
N GLU A 143 1.29 -38.89 -30.67
CA GLU A 143 -0.15 -38.67 -31.00
C GLU A 143 -1.02 -38.76 -29.76
N ILE A 144 -0.80 -39.76 -28.91
CA ILE A 144 -1.57 -39.93 -27.65
C ILE A 144 -1.33 -38.75 -26.73
N LEU A 145 -0.11 -38.23 -26.60
CA LEU A 145 0.21 -37.06 -25.77
C LEU A 145 -0.48 -35.80 -26.32
N ILE A 146 -0.50 -35.57 -27.63
CA ILE A 146 -1.14 -34.42 -28.25
C ILE A 146 -2.65 -34.48 -28.02
N ILE A 147 -3.28 -35.66 -28.21
CA ILE A 147 -4.71 -35.85 -27.98
C ILE A 147 -5.06 -35.61 -26.50
N ASN A 148 -4.31 -36.17 -25.56
CA ASN A 148 -4.54 -35.98 -24.14
C ASN A 148 -4.36 -34.53 -23.71
N ALA A 149 -3.37 -33.83 -24.25
CA ALA A 149 -3.16 -32.41 -24.00
C ALA A 149 -4.31 -31.55 -24.54
N MET A 150 -4.81 -31.88 -25.73
CA MET A 150 -5.97 -31.22 -26.32
C MET A 150 -7.25 -31.44 -25.49
N GLU A 151 -7.51 -32.68 -25.08
CA GLU A 151 -8.67 -32.97 -24.22
C GLU A 151 -8.61 -32.26 -22.87
N SER A 152 -7.44 -32.22 -22.25
CA SER A 152 -7.24 -31.51 -21.00
C SER A 152 -7.49 -30.02 -21.14
N ALA A 153 -6.95 -29.40 -22.19
CA ALA A 153 -7.14 -27.99 -22.47
C ALA A 153 -8.60 -27.64 -22.79
N LEU A 154 -9.34 -28.53 -23.45
CA LEU A 154 -10.76 -28.32 -23.74
C LEU A 154 -11.66 -28.46 -22.50
N LYS A 155 -11.24 -29.17 -21.47
CA LYS A 155 -11.97 -29.33 -20.19
C LYS A 155 -11.90 -28.11 -19.28
N GLU A 156 -10.95 -27.21 -19.51
CA GLU A 156 -10.71 -26.03 -18.64
C GLU A 156 -11.73 -24.88 -18.81
N GLY A 157 -12.82 -25.08 -19.55
CA GLY A 157 -13.97 -24.16 -19.56
C GLY A 157 -13.74 -22.81 -20.26
N HIS A 158 -12.85 -22.76 -21.23
CA HIS A 158 -12.55 -21.55 -22.01
C HIS A 158 -13.70 -21.15 -22.99
N SER A 159 -13.67 -19.88 -23.45
CA SER A 159 -14.63 -19.40 -24.46
C SER A 159 -14.58 -20.21 -25.74
N ARG A 160 -15.71 -20.26 -26.48
CA ARG A 160 -15.81 -21.03 -27.75
C ARG A 160 -14.75 -20.62 -28.78
N GLU A 161 -14.42 -19.33 -28.86
CA GLU A 161 -13.39 -18.82 -29.77
C GLU A 161 -12.00 -19.36 -29.42
N TYR A 162 -11.67 -19.38 -28.12
CA TYR A 162 -10.41 -19.92 -27.63
C TYR A 162 -10.32 -21.44 -27.82
N GLN A 163 -11.42 -22.16 -27.61
CA GLN A 163 -11.49 -23.60 -27.87
C GLN A 163 -11.27 -23.93 -29.36
N ASN A 164 -11.79 -23.09 -30.25
CA ASN A 164 -11.57 -23.28 -31.69
C ASN A 164 -10.11 -23.01 -32.08
N MET A 165 -9.48 -21.97 -31.52
CA MET A 165 -8.06 -21.71 -31.73
C MET A 165 -7.18 -22.86 -31.22
N MET A 166 -7.47 -23.39 -30.04
CA MET A 166 -6.74 -24.53 -29.50
C MET A 166 -6.87 -25.78 -30.40
N LYS A 167 -8.07 -26.09 -30.87
CA LYS A 167 -8.29 -27.21 -31.79
C LYS A 167 -7.47 -27.06 -33.08
N GLN A 168 -7.45 -25.88 -33.67
CA GLN A 168 -6.64 -25.60 -34.86
C GLN A 168 -5.14 -25.74 -34.57
N TYR A 169 -4.68 -25.25 -33.44
CA TYR A 169 -3.28 -25.38 -33.03
C TYR A 169 -2.86 -26.86 -32.94
N PHE A 170 -3.64 -27.68 -32.24
CA PHE A 170 -3.33 -29.11 -32.10
C PHE A 170 -3.43 -29.88 -33.39
N LEU A 171 -4.37 -29.54 -34.30
CA LEU A 171 -4.46 -30.13 -35.64
C LEU A 171 -3.23 -29.79 -36.51
N ASN A 172 -2.73 -28.55 -36.41
CA ASN A 172 -1.52 -28.13 -37.10
C ASN A 172 -0.27 -28.88 -36.58
N LEU A 173 -0.16 -29.04 -35.26
CA LEU A 173 0.93 -29.84 -34.65
C LEU A 173 0.89 -31.29 -35.12
N GLN A 174 -0.28 -31.88 -35.26
CA GLN A 174 -0.44 -33.26 -35.75
C GLN A 174 -0.05 -33.36 -37.24
N GLN A 175 -0.36 -32.36 -38.04
CA GLN A 175 0.03 -32.34 -39.47
C GLN A 175 1.54 -32.11 -39.64
N GLU A 176 2.16 -31.27 -38.83
CA GLU A 176 3.61 -31.06 -38.85
C GLU A 176 4.38 -32.33 -38.45
N SER A 177 3.89 -33.05 -37.42
CA SER A 177 4.49 -34.29 -37.00
C SER A 177 4.44 -35.38 -38.09
N ASN A 178 3.44 -35.36 -38.96
CA ASN A 178 3.30 -36.29 -40.06
C ASN A 178 4.19 -35.93 -41.28
N LYS A 179 4.52 -34.63 -41.48
CA LYS A 179 5.39 -34.18 -42.60
C LYS A 179 6.89 -34.42 -42.36
N ILE A 180 7.31 -34.63 -41.14
CA ILE A 180 8.73 -34.87 -40.80
C ILE A 180 9.15 -36.34 -41.12
N ASN A 181 8.21 -37.18 -41.55
CA ASN A 181 8.43 -38.59 -41.75
C ASN A 181 8.22 -39.08 -43.21
N GLU A 182 8.10 -38.16 -44.14
CA GLU A 182 8.31 -38.42 -45.58
C GLU A 182 9.70 -37.97 -46.03
#